data_43ecd0a634913d469edff42b850b8582
#
_entry.id   43ecd0a634913d469edff42b850b8582
#
_cell.length_a   1.000
_cell.length_b   1.000
_cell.length_c   1.000
_cell.angle_alpha   90.00
_cell.angle_beta   90.00
_cell.angle_gamma   90.00
#
_symmetry.space_group_name_H-M   'P 1'
#
loop_
_entity.id
_entity.type
_entity.pdbx_description
1 polymer ?
#
loop_
_entity_poly.entity_id
_entity_poly.type
_entity_poly.pdbx_seq_one_letter_code
_entity_poly.pdbx_strand_id
1 'polypeptide(L)'
;MDFRVSREAFLRVLTHVSSIVDSRSTIPILSNIYLKCENNQIEIRSTDMDISIREFVSCDSTKNGEATVNSRILTDIIRKTKKNSIVKLKLEGNRLIINSDNSVFELNALSADEFPKFVPLDPTNSFDLTIPQMKRLFNKTKFAISAEETRYYLNGIYFHTVSNGSKTALRCVATDGHRLAKTELDLSNNVNISGIILPRKFILQLDRILGDFEGKVKMICTDTQVSLEADNFIIISKLIDGTFPDYEKVIPVSNDKLLQVEAESFFNAIDRVSTVNQDKTPTVKLQFENNSIKIMATSTDSNKGDEEVAASYAAEALEILFNSKYILDLQDVIEGETMILELLNQSSPVIVKDPKDATSLYILMPMRI
;
A
#
# COMPACT_ATOMS: atom_id res chain seq x y z
N MET A 1 -8.98 35.56 -0.81
CA MET A 1 -8.00 34.70 -1.49
C MET A 1 -8.04 34.99 -2.98
N ASP A 2 -6.88 35.25 -3.61
CA ASP A 2 -6.74 35.44 -5.08
C ASP A 2 -5.32 35.01 -5.47
N PHE A 3 -5.19 34.01 -6.34
CA PHE A 3 -3.89 33.45 -6.74
C PHE A 3 -3.94 32.80 -8.13
N ARG A 4 -2.74 32.62 -8.71
CA ARG A 4 -2.51 31.88 -9.97
C ARG A 4 -1.56 30.71 -9.71
N VAL A 5 -1.83 29.58 -10.33
CA VAL A 5 -1.06 28.36 -10.13
C VAL A 5 -0.96 27.58 -11.43
N SER A 6 0.16 26.87 -11.65
CA SER A 6 0.29 25.89 -12.74
C SER A 6 -0.77 24.80 -12.59
N ARG A 7 -1.49 24.55 -13.66
CA ARG A 7 -2.50 23.48 -13.73
C ARG A 7 -1.91 22.12 -13.35
N GLU A 8 -0.72 21.79 -13.83
CA GLU A 8 -0.05 20.52 -13.59
C GLU A 8 0.32 20.34 -12.12
N ALA A 9 0.97 21.34 -11.53
CA ALA A 9 1.36 21.31 -10.13
C ALA A 9 0.14 21.23 -9.21
N PHE A 10 -0.90 21.99 -9.51
CA PHE A 10 -2.14 22.00 -8.72
C PHE A 10 -2.91 20.68 -8.86
N LEU A 11 -3.03 20.13 -10.09
CA LEU A 11 -3.72 18.87 -10.32
C LEU A 11 -3.03 17.69 -9.60
N ARG A 12 -1.69 17.65 -9.59
CA ARG A 12 -0.94 16.63 -8.85
C ARG A 12 -1.35 16.62 -7.38
N VAL A 13 -1.26 17.77 -6.71
CA VAL A 13 -1.62 17.91 -5.29
C VAL A 13 -3.10 17.60 -5.06
N LEU A 14 -4.00 18.11 -5.92
CA LEU A 14 -5.43 17.80 -5.84
C LEU A 14 -5.69 16.30 -5.97
N THR A 15 -4.95 15.58 -6.80
CA THR A 15 -5.10 14.13 -6.96
C THR A 15 -4.72 13.39 -5.69
N HIS A 16 -3.62 13.80 -5.04
CA HIS A 16 -3.19 13.22 -3.76
C HIS A 16 -4.23 13.47 -2.65
N VAL A 17 -4.60 14.73 -2.41
CA VAL A 17 -5.51 15.07 -1.32
C VAL A 17 -6.92 14.53 -1.56
N SER A 18 -7.39 14.50 -2.81
CA SER A 18 -8.72 13.95 -3.14
C SER A 18 -8.82 12.44 -2.90
N SER A 19 -7.71 11.72 -2.91
CA SER A 19 -7.68 10.28 -2.66
C SER A 19 -8.00 9.90 -1.21
N ILE A 20 -7.85 10.85 -0.28
CA ILE A 20 -8.18 10.67 1.15
C ILE A 20 -9.68 10.91 1.40
N VAL A 21 -10.29 11.81 0.62
CA VAL A 21 -11.69 12.21 0.81
C VAL A 21 -12.64 11.02 0.64
N ASP A 22 -13.47 10.75 1.65
CA ASP A 22 -14.53 9.76 1.54
C ASP A 22 -15.81 10.41 0.97
N SER A 23 -16.12 10.07 -0.28
CA SER A 23 -17.30 10.57 -0.97
C SER A 23 -18.63 10.07 -0.37
N ARG A 24 -18.60 9.07 0.52
CA ARG A 24 -19.76 8.51 1.22
C ARG A 24 -19.90 9.02 2.65
N SER A 25 -19.03 9.95 3.07
CA SER A 25 -19.10 10.53 4.40
C SER A 25 -20.45 11.21 4.63
N THR A 26 -21.08 10.97 5.76
CA THR A 26 -22.29 11.66 6.22
C THR A 26 -22.01 13.07 6.74
N ILE A 27 -20.76 13.44 6.91
CA ILE A 27 -20.31 14.76 7.38
C ILE A 27 -19.90 15.58 6.15
N PRO A 28 -20.72 16.59 5.75
CA PRO A 28 -20.53 17.30 4.46
C PRO A 28 -19.15 17.96 4.30
N ILE A 29 -18.58 18.50 5.38
CA ILE A 29 -17.28 19.20 5.34
C ILE A 29 -16.12 18.24 4.95
N LEU A 30 -16.23 16.93 5.25
CA LEU A 30 -15.23 15.93 4.90
C LEU A 30 -15.24 15.56 3.40
N SER A 31 -16.26 15.97 2.65
CA SER A 31 -16.28 15.89 1.18
C SER A 31 -15.51 17.04 0.52
N ASN A 32 -15.10 18.02 1.32
CA ASN A 32 -14.37 19.19 0.87
C ASN A 32 -12.86 18.99 1.09
N ILE A 33 -12.09 19.80 0.36
CA ILE A 33 -10.70 20.08 0.67
C ILE A 33 -10.59 21.49 1.24
N TYR A 34 -9.65 21.66 2.15
CA TYR A 34 -9.28 22.97 2.68
C TYR A 34 -8.19 23.57 1.80
N LEU A 35 -8.32 24.86 1.47
CA LEU A 35 -7.37 25.65 0.71
C LEU A 35 -6.98 26.87 1.53
N LYS A 36 -5.68 27.08 1.75
CA LYS A 36 -5.15 28.32 2.34
C LYS A 36 -4.06 28.89 1.45
N CYS A 37 -4.23 30.12 1.01
CA CYS A 37 -3.23 30.85 0.24
C CYS A 37 -2.55 31.89 1.13
N GLU A 38 -1.26 31.75 1.30
CA GLU A 38 -0.41 32.65 2.09
C GLU A 38 1.04 32.61 1.59
N ASN A 39 1.71 33.77 1.53
CA ASN A 39 3.14 33.87 1.17
C ASN A 39 3.51 33.20 -0.15
N ASN A 40 2.73 33.38 -1.21
CA ASN A 40 2.91 32.74 -2.52
C ASN A 40 2.92 31.20 -2.49
N GLN A 41 2.23 30.62 -1.53
CA GLN A 41 2.07 29.21 -1.39
C GLN A 41 0.61 28.87 -1.09
N ILE A 42 0.14 27.76 -1.65
CA ILE A 42 -1.17 27.21 -1.32
C ILE A 42 -0.93 25.96 -0.47
N GLU A 43 -1.49 25.95 0.71
CA GLU A 43 -1.66 24.79 1.55
C GLU A 43 -2.98 24.13 1.21
N ILE A 44 -2.96 22.83 0.95
CA ILE A 44 -4.12 22.03 0.61
C ILE A 44 -4.20 20.87 1.59
N ARG A 45 -5.39 20.68 2.21
CA ARG A 45 -5.61 19.59 3.18
C ARG A 45 -6.86 18.80 2.85
N SER A 46 -6.84 17.54 3.21
CA SER A 46 -8.02 16.70 3.32
C SER A 46 -7.90 15.73 4.48
N THR A 47 -9.04 15.22 4.93
CA THR A 47 -9.10 14.20 5.99
C THR A 47 -10.41 13.43 5.90
N ASP A 48 -10.37 12.18 6.30
CA ASP A 48 -11.54 11.33 6.58
C ASP A 48 -11.68 11.01 8.07
N MET A 49 -10.95 11.75 8.93
CA MET A 49 -10.83 11.61 10.39
C MET A 49 -9.90 10.46 10.84
N ASP A 50 -9.49 9.56 9.97
CA ASP A 50 -8.50 8.51 10.25
C ASP A 50 -7.17 8.81 9.59
N ILE A 51 -7.20 9.34 8.37
CA ILE A 51 -6.04 9.82 7.62
C ILE A 51 -6.21 11.31 7.34
N SER A 52 -5.14 12.06 7.52
CA SER A 52 -5.08 13.49 7.17
C SER A 52 -3.85 13.75 6.32
N ILE A 53 -4.01 14.51 5.25
CA ILE A 53 -2.91 14.95 4.39
C ILE A 53 -2.87 16.48 4.31
N ARG A 54 -1.67 17.01 4.29
CA ARG A 54 -1.36 18.41 4.02
C ARG A 54 -0.26 18.48 2.99
N GLU A 55 -0.49 19.18 1.91
CA GLU A 55 0.48 19.36 0.84
C GLU A 55 0.54 20.82 0.40
N PHE A 56 1.71 21.24 -0.10
CA PHE A 56 1.96 22.61 -0.49
C PHE A 56 2.31 22.71 -1.97
N VAL A 57 1.86 23.79 -2.60
CA VAL A 57 2.23 24.13 -3.97
C VAL A 57 2.50 25.62 -4.11
N SER A 58 3.55 26.00 -4.84
CA SER A 58 3.89 27.39 -5.10
C SER A 58 2.86 28.04 -6.03
N CYS A 59 2.53 29.31 -5.77
CA CYS A 59 1.60 30.09 -6.58
C CYS A 59 2.01 31.55 -6.63
N ASP A 60 1.40 32.32 -7.53
CA ASP A 60 1.48 33.78 -7.53
C ASP A 60 0.22 34.32 -6.83
N SER A 61 0.35 34.79 -5.61
CA SER A 61 -0.78 35.28 -4.82
C SER A 61 -0.86 36.82 -4.82
N THR A 62 -2.06 37.31 -4.99
CA THR A 62 -2.36 38.76 -4.87
C THR A 62 -3.14 39.06 -3.58
N LYS A 63 -3.80 38.04 -3.00
CA LYS A 63 -4.57 38.19 -1.76
C LYS A 63 -4.58 36.88 -0.99
N ASN A 64 -4.15 36.91 0.27
CA ASN A 64 -4.24 35.81 1.20
C ASN A 64 -5.69 35.48 1.56
N GLY A 65 -5.93 34.27 2.05
CA GLY A 65 -7.24 33.82 2.55
C GLY A 65 -7.34 32.31 2.54
N GLU A 66 -8.48 31.82 3.01
CA GLU A 66 -8.77 30.41 3.15
C GLU A 66 -10.24 30.10 2.86
N ALA A 67 -10.53 28.90 2.45
CA ALA A 67 -11.87 28.38 2.20
C ALA A 67 -11.85 26.87 2.09
N THR A 68 -13.02 26.26 2.14
CA THR A 68 -13.18 24.84 1.78
C THR A 68 -14.11 24.71 0.57
N VAL A 69 -13.79 23.75 -0.30
CA VAL A 69 -14.57 23.50 -1.51
C VAL A 69 -14.66 22.00 -1.78
N ASN A 70 -15.70 21.60 -2.50
CA ASN A 70 -15.89 20.19 -2.85
C ASN A 70 -14.70 19.64 -3.63
N SER A 71 -14.08 18.62 -3.05
CA SER A 71 -12.84 17.99 -3.55
C SER A 71 -13.00 17.47 -4.97
N ARG A 72 -14.04 16.67 -5.20
CA ARG A 72 -14.29 16.00 -6.48
C ARG A 72 -14.52 17.00 -7.60
N ILE A 73 -15.42 17.97 -7.36
CA ILE A 73 -15.79 18.96 -8.39
C ILE A 73 -14.57 19.80 -8.77
N LEU A 74 -13.81 20.32 -7.77
CA LEU A 74 -12.61 21.10 -8.07
C LEU A 74 -11.57 20.27 -8.84
N THR A 75 -11.28 19.05 -8.40
CA THR A 75 -10.30 18.17 -9.05
C THR A 75 -10.72 17.85 -10.50
N ASP A 76 -12.00 17.58 -10.75
CA ASP A 76 -12.51 17.28 -12.09
C ASP A 76 -12.46 18.51 -13.01
N ILE A 77 -12.74 19.72 -12.50
CA ILE A 77 -12.57 20.97 -13.26
C ILE A 77 -11.11 21.13 -13.68
N ILE A 78 -10.18 21.07 -12.72
CA ILE A 78 -8.74 21.27 -13.01
C ILE A 78 -8.22 20.18 -13.94
N ARG A 79 -8.69 18.93 -13.80
CA ARG A 79 -8.31 17.83 -14.71
C ARG A 79 -8.72 18.09 -16.16
N LYS A 80 -9.87 18.74 -16.36
CA LYS A 80 -10.44 19.03 -17.69
C LYS A 80 -9.98 20.36 -18.29
N THR A 81 -9.30 21.24 -17.54
CA THR A 81 -8.69 22.43 -18.09
C THR A 81 -7.55 22.10 -19.03
N LYS A 82 -7.18 23.03 -19.90
CA LYS A 82 -6.14 22.87 -20.91
C LYS A 82 -4.78 22.53 -20.26
N LYS A 83 -4.06 21.58 -20.82
CA LYS A 83 -2.70 21.24 -20.38
C LYS A 83 -1.76 22.44 -20.53
N ASN A 84 -0.80 22.54 -19.61
CA ASN A 84 0.21 23.61 -19.55
C ASN A 84 -0.41 25.01 -19.41
N SER A 85 -1.62 25.12 -18.83
CA SER A 85 -2.26 26.41 -18.56
C SER A 85 -1.97 26.89 -17.13
N ILE A 86 -2.19 28.18 -16.93
CA ILE A 86 -2.23 28.81 -15.60
C ILE A 86 -3.71 28.94 -15.21
N VAL A 87 -4.06 28.44 -14.04
CA VAL A 87 -5.40 28.55 -13.48
C VAL A 87 -5.40 29.67 -12.44
N LYS A 88 -6.37 30.58 -12.55
CA LYS A 88 -6.60 31.63 -11.54
C LYS A 88 -7.78 31.24 -10.67
N LEU A 89 -7.58 31.29 -9.33
CA LEU A 89 -8.63 31.06 -8.35
C LEU A 89 -8.84 32.33 -7.51
N LYS A 90 -10.10 32.75 -7.36
CA LYS A 90 -10.48 33.92 -6.58
C LYS A 90 -11.68 33.60 -5.69
N LEU A 91 -11.56 33.88 -4.40
CA LEU A 91 -12.67 33.76 -3.46
C LEU A 91 -13.39 35.11 -3.34
N GLU A 92 -14.68 35.13 -3.70
CA GLU A 92 -15.60 36.26 -3.57
C GLU A 92 -16.80 35.86 -2.71
N GLY A 93 -16.87 36.39 -1.49
CA GLY A 93 -17.86 35.94 -0.51
C GLY A 93 -17.76 34.41 -0.28
N ASN A 94 -18.81 33.69 -0.58
CA ASN A 94 -18.90 32.23 -0.48
C ASN A 94 -18.78 31.53 -1.85
N ARG A 95 -18.18 32.16 -2.86
CA ARG A 95 -17.95 31.60 -4.18
C ARG A 95 -16.47 31.55 -4.51
N LEU A 96 -15.97 30.36 -4.87
CA LEU A 96 -14.67 30.20 -5.48
C LEU A 96 -14.82 30.27 -6.99
N ILE A 97 -14.31 31.35 -7.58
CA ILE A 97 -14.28 31.56 -9.04
C ILE A 97 -12.99 31.00 -9.58
N ILE A 98 -13.08 30.14 -10.58
CA ILE A 98 -11.95 29.48 -11.23
C ILE A 98 -11.95 29.92 -12.69
N ASN A 99 -10.86 30.57 -13.11
CA ASN A 99 -10.67 31.00 -14.48
C ASN A 99 -9.51 30.21 -15.11
N SER A 100 -9.77 29.63 -16.27
CA SER A 100 -8.75 28.96 -17.09
C SER A 100 -9.05 29.21 -18.56
N ASP A 101 -8.14 29.88 -19.24
CA ASP A 101 -8.33 30.35 -20.62
C ASP A 101 -9.68 31.07 -20.80
N ASN A 102 -10.58 30.51 -21.62
CA ASN A 102 -11.91 31.05 -21.90
C ASN A 102 -13.01 30.46 -21.01
N SER A 103 -12.66 29.67 -20.00
CA SER A 103 -13.62 29.00 -19.13
C SER A 103 -13.65 29.64 -17.75
N VAL A 104 -14.85 29.84 -17.23
CA VAL A 104 -15.10 30.35 -15.88
C VAL A 104 -16.03 29.38 -15.17
N PHE A 105 -15.63 28.96 -13.97
CA PHE A 105 -16.43 28.10 -13.10
C PHE A 105 -16.63 28.79 -11.75
N GLU A 106 -17.78 28.57 -11.15
CA GLU A 106 -18.10 29.06 -9.81
C GLU A 106 -18.48 27.88 -8.92
N LEU A 107 -17.74 27.68 -7.84
CA LEU A 107 -18.03 26.67 -6.83
C LEU A 107 -18.52 27.32 -5.53
N ASN A 108 -19.45 26.67 -4.87
CA ASN A 108 -19.82 27.04 -3.51
C ASN A 108 -18.64 26.72 -2.56
N ALA A 109 -18.21 27.74 -1.83
CA ALA A 109 -17.18 27.64 -0.82
C ALA A 109 -17.81 27.75 0.57
N LEU A 110 -17.34 26.92 1.51
CA LEU A 110 -17.71 26.97 2.91
C LEU A 110 -16.60 27.60 3.74
N SER A 111 -16.94 28.06 4.96
CA SER A 111 -15.94 28.54 5.89
C SER A 111 -14.89 27.48 6.20
N ALA A 112 -13.68 27.93 6.41
CA ALA A 112 -12.56 27.10 6.84
C ALA A 112 -12.63 26.72 8.34
N ASP A 113 -13.42 27.47 9.13
CA ASP A 113 -13.45 27.33 10.60
C ASP A 113 -13.94 25.97 11.08
N GLU A 114 -14.83 25.34 10.31
CA GLU A 114 -15.38 24.02 10.64
C GLU A 114 -14.51 22.84 10.14
N PHE A 115 -13.45 23.15 9.35
CA PHE A 115 -12.59 22.08 8.83
C PHE A 115 -11.69 21.54 9.93
N PRO A 116 -11.53 20.20 10.05
CA PRO A 116 -10.70 19.60 11.09
C PRO A 116 -9.28 20.16 11.12
N LYS A 117 -8.79 20.47 12.32
CA LYS A 117 -7.44 20.99 12.49
C LYS A 117 -6.41 19.93 12.16
N PHE A 118 -5.38 20.33 11.43
CA PHE A 118 -4.22 19.48 11.17
C PHE A 118 -3.17 19.73 12.27
N VAL A 119 -2.85 18.68 13.03
CA VAL A 119 -1.86 18.75 14.12
C VAL A 119 -0.70 17.84 13.79
N PRO A 120 0.48 18.38 13.46
CA PRO A 120 1.69 17.56 13.25
C PRO A 120 2.05 16.77 14.51
N LEU A 121 2.68 15.60 14.34
CA LEU A 121 3.16 14.79 15.45
C LEU A 121 4.48 15.36 16.00
N ASP A 122 4.76 15.09 17.27
CA ASP A 122 6.05 15.40 17.89
C ASP A 122 7.15 14.51 17.27
N PRO A 123 8.25 15.09 16.75
CA PRO A 123 9.31 14.35 16.06
C PRO A 123 10.24 13.54 16.96
N THR A 124 9.96 13.40 18.24
CA THR A 124 10.85 12.76 19.24
C THR A 124 11.21 11.32 18.83
N ASN A 125 10.26 10.55 18.27
CA ASN A 125 10.49 9.20 17.76
C ASN A 125 10.46 9.20 16.23
N SER A 126 11.46 9.82 15.61
CA SER A 126 11.54 9.92 14.15
C SER A 126 12.79 9.27 13.58
N PHE A 127 12.66 8.80 12.35
CA PHE A 127 13.77 8.28 11.55
C PHE A 127 13.49 8.48 10.06
N ASP A 128 14.57 8.48 9.28
CA ASP A 128 14.50 8.71 7.86
C ASP A 128 14.55 7.38 7.10
N LEU A 129 13.69 7.27 6.08
CA LEU A 129 13.74 6.24 5.05
C LEU A 129 13.83 6.90 3.68
N THR A 130 14.54 6.26 2.75
CA THR A 130 14.39 6.66 1.35
C THR A 130 13.04 6.17 0.82
N ILE A 131 12.48 6.89 -0.15
CA ILE A 131 11.22 6.49 -0.79
C ILE A 131 11.30 5.08 -1.40
N PRO A 132 12.39 4.68 -2.09
CA PRO A 132 12.54 3.30 -2.55
C PRO A 132 12.52 2.26 -1.43
N GLN A 133 13.18 2.53 -0.28
CA GLN A 133 13.15 1.64 0.89
C GLN A 133 11.73 1.45 1.42
N MET A 134 10.99 2.54 1.59
CA MET A 134 9.61 2.50 2.07
C MET A 134 8.70 1.76 1.10
N LYS A 135 8.77 2.07 -0.19
CA LYS A 135 8.01 1.36 -1.23
C LYS A 135 8.30 -0.13 -1.22
N ARG A 136 9.59 -0.52 -1.13
CA ARG A 136 9.98 -1.92 -1.06
C ARG A 136 9.33 -2.63 0.13
N LEU A 137 9.44 -2.06 1.34
CA LEU A 137 8.88 -2.66 2.55
C LEU A 137 7.37 -2.91 2.41
N PHE A 138 6.62 -1.93 1.90
CA PHE A 138 5.18 -2.04 1.75
C PHE A 138 4.78 -2.94 0.58
N ASN A 139 5.45 -2.85 -0.57
CA ASN A 139 5.12 -3.67 -1.74
C ASN A 139 5.35 -5.16 -1.47
N LYS A 140 6.43 -5.51 -0.76
CA LYS A 140 6.74 -6.90 -0.40
C LYS A 140 5.73 -7.53 0.59
N THR A 141 4.85 -6.72 1.24
CA THR A 141 3.94 -7.24 2.28
C THR A 141 2.47 -6.91 2.07
N LYS A 142 2.13 -5.82 1.38
CA LYS A 142 0.74 -5.31 1.27
C LYS A 142 -0.27 -6.32 0.70
N PHE A 143 0.17 -7.25 -0.15
CA PHE A 143 -0.71 -8.25 -0.77
C PHE A 143 -1.27 -9.26 0.25
N ALA A 144 -0.58 -9.47 1.36
CA ALA A 144 -0.99 -10.40 2.41
C ALA A 144 -1.86 -9.75 3.50
N ILE A 145 -2.19 -8.46 3.40
CA ILE A 145 -3.07 -7.78 4.35
C ILE A 145 -4.48 -8.38 4.25
N SER A 146 -5.09 -8.71 5.41
CA SER A 146 -6.47 -9.19 5.47
C SER A 146 -7.47 -8.11 5.03
N ALA A 147 -8.57 -8.54 4.43
CA ALA A 147 -9.73 -7.70 4.14
C ALA A 147 -10.94 -8.04 5.05
N GLU A 148 -10.80 -8.98 5.99
CA GLU A 148 -11.88 -9.39 6.88
C GLU A 148 -12.07 -8.38 8.01
N GLU A 149 -13.26 -7.81 8.13
CA GLU A 149 -13.59 -6.82 9.15
C GLU A 149 -13.55 -7.39 10.58
N THR A 150 -13.86 -8.66 10.74
CA THR A 150 -13.88 -9.33 12.06
C THR A 150 -12.49 -9.54 12.66
N ARG A 151 -11.46 -9.57 11.81
CA ARG A 151 -10.05 -9.68 12.21
C ARG A 151 -9.30 -8.37 11.93
N TYR A 152 -9.86 -7.26 12.42
CA TYR A 152 -9.37 -5.91 12.13
C TYR A 152 -7.89 -5.71 12.44
N TYR A 153 -7.32 -6.40 13.43
CA TYR A 153 -5.90 -6.38 13.78
C TYR A 153 -4.98 -6.98 12.69
N LEU A 154 -5.55 -7.68 11.69
CA LEU A 154 -4.85 -8.15 10.48
C LEU A 154 -5.05 -7.23 9.27
N ASN A 155 -5.85 -6.15 9.39
CA ASN A 155 -6.18 -5.26 8.28
C ASN A 155 -5.10 -4.19 8.04
N GLY A 156 -3.85 -4.53 8.33
CA GLY A 156 -2.69 -3.66 8.16
C GLY A 156 -1.39 -4.42 8.12
N ILE A 157 -0.30 -3.65 8.05
CA ILE A 157 1.08 -4.16 8.14
C ILE A 157 1.55 -3.97 9.59
N TYR A 158 1.97 -5.06 10.22
CA TYR A 158 2.68 -5.01 11.50
C TYR A 158 4.11 -4.53 11.24
N PHE A 159 4.44 -3.42 11.88
CA PHE A 159 5.66 -2.65 11.65
C PHE A 159 6.39 -2.49 12.97
N HIS A 160 7.56 -3.09 13.09
CA HIS A 160 8.34 -3.10 14.33
C HIS A 160 9.83 -3.23 14.07
N THR A 161 10.63 -2.97 15.09
CA THR A 161 12.07 -3.21 15.02
C THR A 161 12.46 -4.51 15.69
N VAL A 162 13.49 -5.15 15.16
CA VAL A 162 14.11 -6.36 15.73
C VAL A 162 15.61 -6.17 15.86
N SER A 163 16.18 -6.79 16.88
CA SER A 163 17.64 -6.79 17.08
C SER A 163 18.27 -7.95 16.30
N ASN A 164 19.13 -7.63 15.35
CA ASN A 164 19.92 -8.58 14.58
C ASN A 164 21.40 -8.47 15.02
N GLY A 165 21.75 -9.08 16.14
CA GLY A 165 23.08 -8.94 16.74
C GLY A 165 23.33 -7.48 17.17
N SER A 166 24.31 -6.80 16.55
CA SER A 166 24.64 -5.40 16.83
C SER A 166 23.83 -4.40 15.99
N LYS A 167 22.99 -4.85 15.08
CA LYS A 167 22.19 -4.00 14.20
C LYS A 167 20.72 -4.06 14.57
N THR A 168 20.01 -3.00 14.29
CA THR A 168 18.55 -2.93 14.36
C THR A 168 18.00 -3.04 12.94
N ALA A 169 17.06 -3.95 12.72
CA ALA A 169 16.32 -4.05 11.46
C ALA A 169 14.87 -3.65 11.67
N LEU A 170 14.33 -2.94 10.70
CA LEU A 170 12.92 -2.63 10.59
C LEU A 170 12.23 -3.80 9.88
N ARG A 171 11.21 -4.36 10.48
CA ARG A 171 10.47 -5.51 9.95
C ARG A 171 9.02 -5.15 9.66
N CYS A 172 8.55 -5.54 8.48
CA CYS A 172 7.16 -5.46 8.06
C CYS A 172 6.59 -6.87 7.93
N VAL A 173 5.43 -7.11 8.51
CA VAL A 173 4.73 -8.39 8.43
C VAL A 173 3.25 -8.16 8.12
N ALA A 174 2.70 -8.93 7.20
CA ALA A 174 1.27 -8.96 6.93
C ALA A 174 0.79 -10.40 6.79
N THR A 175 -0.44 -10.68 7.22
CA THR A 175 -1.08 -11.99 7.07
C THR A 175 -2.60 -11.85 7.06
N ASP A 176 -3.25 -12.73 6.32
CA ASP A 176 -4.72 -12.91 6.34
C ASP A 176 -5.13 -14.25 7.01
N GLY A 177 -4.13 -14.98 7.58
CA GLY A 177 -4.31 -16.29 8.20
C GLY A 177 -4.19 -17.45 7.20
N HIS A 178 -4.10 -17.19 5.90
CA HIS A 178 -3.89 -18.20 4.84
C HIS A 178 -2.53 -18.05 4.17
N ARG A 179 -1.93 -16.90 4.29
CA ARG A 179 -0.59 -16.56 3.81
C ARG A 179 0.05 -15.52 4.70
N LEU A 180 1.34 -15.43 4.66
CA LEU A 180 2.12 -14.43 5.38
C LEU A 180 3.23 -13.90 4.49
N ALA A 181 3.46 -12.60 4.59
CA ALA A 181 4.62 -11.93 3.98
C ALA A 181 5.42 -11.21 5.06
N LYS A 182 6.72 -11.43 5.06
CA LYS A 182 7.68 -10.77 5.96
C LYS A 182 8.83 -10.21 5.15
N THR A 183 9.21 -8.97 5.43
CA THR A 183 10.43 -8.36 4.87
C THR A 183 11.13 -7.49 5.90
N GLU A 184 12.43 -7.32 5.73
CA GLU A 184 13.29 -6.58 6.66
C GLU A 184 14.14 -5.53 5.92
N LEU A 185 14.54 -4.52 6.66
CA LEU A 185 15.47 -3.47 6.26
C LEU A 185 16.40 -3.13 7.41
N ASP A 186 17.69 -3.29 7.23
CA ASP A 186 18.68 -2.85 8.20
C ASP A 186 18.64 -1.33 8.36
N LEU A 187 18.55 -0.86 9.60
CA LEU A 187 18.62 0.56 9.92
C LEU A 187 20.04 0.95 10.33
N SER A 188 20.47 2.13 9.88
CA SER A 188 21.77 2.69 10.29
C SER A 188 21.76 3.26 11.72
N ASN A 189 20.57 3.59 12.23
CA ASN A 189 20.37 4.18 13.55
C ASN A 189 19.60 3.21 14.46
N ASN A 190 19.88 3.24 15.75
CA ASN A 190 19.11 2.49 16.74
C ASN A 190 17.76 3.19 16.99
N VAL A 191 16.77 2.79 16.25
CA VAL A 191 15.36 3.18 16.44
C VAL A 191 14.65 2.01 17.12
N ASN A 192 13.82 2.29 18.11
CA ASN A 192 13.01 1.29 18.78
C ASN A 192 11.52 1.55 18.51
N ILE A 193 10.89 0.63 17.78
CA ILE A 193 9.45 0.63 17.52
C ILE A 193 8.91 -0.67 18.12
N SER A 194 8.13 -0.54 19.18
CA SER A 194 7.60 -1.67 19.96
C SER A 194 6.60 -2.58 19.21
N GLY A 195 6.17 -2.13 18.04
CA GLY A 195 5.21 -2.84 17.19
C GLY A 195 3.90 -2.05 17.05
N ILE A 196 3.64 -1.60 15.84
CA ILE A 196 2.44 -0.86 15.46
C ILE A 196 1.80 -1.51 14.24
N ILE A 197 0.48 -1.33 14.07
CA ILE A 197 -0.23 -1.87 12.92
C ILE A 197 -0.64 -0.70 12.02
N LEU A 198 0.04 -0.57 10.88
CA LEU A 198 -0.23 0.44 9.87
C LEU A 198 -1.46 0.04 9.06
N PRO A 199 -2.55 0.86 9.03
CA PRO A 199 -3.79 0.47 8.35
C PRO A 199 -3.61 0.27 6.85
N ARG A 200 -4.31 -0.72 6.28
CA ARG A 200 -4.35 -0.98 4.84
C ARG A 200 -4.63 0.28 4.02
N LYS A 201 -5.61 1.09 4.45
CA LYS A 201 -5.97 2.34 3.76
C LYS A 201 -4.78 3.29 3.66
N PHE A 202 -4.03 3.45 4.76
CA PHE A 202 -2.83 4.27 4.79
C PHE A 202 -1.76 3.77 3.81
N ILE A 203 -1.46 2.47 3.81
CA ILE A 203 -0.50 1.85 2.89
C ILE A 203 -0.88 2.08 1.42
N LEU A 204 -2.15 1.90 1.07
CA LEU A 204 -2.64 2.11 -0.30
C LEU A 204 -2.60 3.59 -0.73
N GLN A 205 -2.78 4.51 0.19
CA GLN A 205 -2.63 5.94 -0.10
C GLN A 205 -1.17 6.31 -0.33
N LEU A 206 -0.26 5.80 0.50
CA LEU A 206 1.17 6.01 0.31
C LEU A 206 1.66 5.49 -1.04
N ASP A 207 1.20 4.33 -1.47
CA ASP A 207 1.57 3.76 -2.77
C ASP A 207 1.22 4.69 -3.94
N ARG A 208 0.09 5.41 -3.84
CA ARG A 208 -0.34 6.41 -4.83
C ARG A 208 0.45 7.71 -4.76
N ILE A 209 0.74 8.20 -3.55
CA ILE A 209 1.37 9.50 -3.34
C ILE A 209 2.87 9.42 -3.57
N LEU A 210 3.55 8.42 -3.02
CA LEU A 210 5.01 8.28 -3.10
C LEU A 210 5.54 8.05 -4.52
N GLY A 211 4.66 7.81 -5.51
CA GLY A 211 5.02 7.75 -6.94
C GLY A 211 5.62 9.04 -7.47
N ASP A 212 5.13 10.17 -6.96
CA ASP A 212 5.46 11.51 -7.43
C ASP A 212 6.58 12.20 -6.65
N PHE A 213 7.22 11.48 -5.72
CA PHE A 213 8.28 12.01 -4.87
C PHE A 213 9.57 11.20 -4.97
N GLU A 214 10.67 11.89 -4.72
CA GLU A 214 12.02 11.32 -4.66
C GLU A 214 12.70 11.71 -3.35
N GLY A 215 13.82 11.04 -3.04
CA GLY A 215 14.63 11.37 -1.87
C GLY A 215 14.23 10.61 -0.60
N LYS A 216 14.16 11.33 0.51
CA LYS A 216 13.89 10.76 1.85
C LYS A 216 12.57 11.27 2.40
N VAL A 217 11.96 10.44 3.21
CA VAL A 217 10.81 10.80 4.05
C VAL A 217 11.18 10.55 5.51
N LYS A 218 10.77 11.47 6.37
CA LYS A 218 10.83 11.30 7.81
C LYS A 218 9.58 10.57 8.26
N MET A 219 9.76 9.46 8.96
CA MET A 219 8.69 8.73 9.61
C MET A 219 8.68 9.03 11.09
N ILE A 220 7.52 9.37 11.64
CA ILE A 220 7.31 9.62 13.07
C ILE A 220 6.25 8.63 13.55
N CYS A 221 6.58 7.88 14.59
CA CYS A 221 5.68 6.88 15.17
C CYS A 221 5.36 7.24 16.62
N THR A 222 4.08 7.21 16.97
CA THR A 222 3.56 7.28 18.34
C THR A 222 2.77 6.00 18.62
N ASP A 223 2.23 5.86 19.83
CA ASP A 223 1.42 4.69 20.21
C ASP A 223 0.08 4.63 19.44
N THR A 224 -0.41 5.75 18.91
CA THR A 224 -1.74 5.83 18.29
C THR A 224 -1.74 6.34 16.85
N GLN A 225 -0.66 6.93 16.40
CA GLN A 225 -0.57 7.57 15.09
C GLN A 225 0.82 7.39 14.45
N VAL A 226 0.84 7.48 13.14
CA VAL A 226 2.05 7.55 12.31
C VAL A 226 1.98 8.77 11.41
N SER A 227 3.11 9.45 11.23
CA SER A 227 3.28 10.52 10.25
C SER A 227 4.40 10.19 9.27
N LEU A 228 4.21 10.57 8.03
CA LEU A 228 5.23 10.62 7.00
C LEU A 228 5.36 12.05 6.50
N GLU A 229 6.57 12.57 6.54
CA GLU A 229 6.88 13.96 6.20
C GLU A 229 7.96 14.03 5.12
N ALA A 230 7.72 14.81 4.10
CA ALA A 230 8.70 15.23 3.11
C ALA A 230 8.58 16.75 2.93
N ASP A 231 9.44 17.35 2.09
CA ASP A 231 9.58 18.81 1.98
C ASP A 231 8.25 19.55 1.76
N ASN A 232 7.35 18.99 0.98
CA ASN A 232 6.10 19.65 0.58
C ASN A 232 4.84 18.88 0.97
N PHE A 233 4.94 17.74 1.66
CA PHE A 233 3.76 17.04 2.15
C PHE A 233 3.95 16.46 3.55
N ILE A 234 2.85 16.32 4.28
CA ILE A 234 2.74 15.56 5.52
C ILE A 234 1.45 14.75 5.43
N ILE A 235 1.57 13.45 5.68
CA ILE A 235 0.42 12.57 5.84
C ILE A 235 0.47 11.92 7.23
N ILE A 236 -0.67 11.94 7.92
CA ILE A 236 -0.83 11.37 9.26
C ILE A 236 -1.94 10.33 9.20
N SER A 237 -1.75 9.19 9.83
CA SER A 237 -2.78 8.15 9.99
C SER A 237 -2.88 7.73 11.45
N LYS A 238 -4.10 7.44 11.91
CA LYS A 238 -4.31 6.62 13.09
C LYS A 238 -3.77 5.22 12.85
N LEU A 239 -3.33 4.57 13.89
CA LEU A 239 -2.93 3.16 13.89
C LEU A 239 -4.15 2.27 14.19
N ILE A 240 -4.04 1.00 13.83
CA ILE A 240 -5.02 0.02 14.27
C ILE A 240 -4.70 -0.33 15.73
N ASP A 241 -5.69 -0.08 16.61
CA ASP A 241 -5.62 -0.48 18.03
C ASP A 241 -5.89 -1.98 18.14
N GLY A 242 -4.84 -2.76 18.37
CA GLY A 242 -4.93 -4.21 18.46
C GLY A 242 -3.58 -4.88 18.65
N THR A 243 -3.62 -6.14 18.99
CA THR A 243 -2.40 -6.96 19.13
C THR A 243 -2.25 -7.84 17.90
N PHE A 244 -1.16 -7.64 17.16
CA PHE A 244 -0.81 -8.52 16.05
C PHE A 244 -0.40 -9.90 16.59
N PRO A 245 -0.84 -11.01 15.97
CA PRO A 245 -0.52 -12.35 16.46
C PRO A 245 0.99 -12.63 16.39
N ASP A 246 1.44 -13.56 17.22
CA ASP A 246 2.82 -14.05 17.21
C ASP A 246 3.08 -14.84 15.91
N TYR A 247 3.45 -14.10 14.88
CA TYR A 247 3.65 -14.64 13.53
C TYR A 247 4.88 -15.56 13.44
N GLU A 248 5.85 -15.43 14.35
CA GLU A 248 7.04 -16.28 14.32
C GLU A 248 6.71 -17.75 14.55
N LYS A 249 5.64 -18.02 15.33
CA LYS A 249 5.16 -19.39 15.56
C LYS A 249 4.56 -20.09 14.34
N VAL A 250 4.17 -19.32 13.31
CA VAL A 250 3.62 -19.91 12.09
C VAL A 250 4.66 -20.11 11.01
N ILE A 251 5.89 -19.62 11.21
CA ILE A 251 7.02 -19.85 10.29
C ILE A 251 7.56 -21.26 10.51
N PRO A 252 7.46 -22.16 9.52
CA PRO A 252 8.00 -23.52 9.66
C PRO A 252 9.51 -23.51 9.89
N VAL A 253 9.96 -24.39 10.77
CA VAL A 253 11.40 -24.57 11.05
C VAL A 253 11.95 -25.94 10.61
N SER A 254 11.05 -26.81 10.13
CA SER A 254 11.37 -28.21 9.82
C SER A 254 11.11 -28.60 8.37
N ASN A 255 10.88 -27.65 7.49
CA ASN A 255 10.70 -27.92 6.06
C ASN A 255 12.04 -28.37 5.46
N ASP A 256 12.11 -29.62 5.03
CA ASP A 256 13.33 -30.29 4.63
C ASP A 256 13.42 -30.63 3.13
N LYS A 257 12.30 -30.45 2.40
CA LYS A 257 12.23 -30.70 0.96
C LYS A 257 12.35 -29.39 0.20
N LEU A 258 13.43 -29.28 -0.55
CA LEU A 258 13.72 -28.09 -1.34
C LEU A 258 13.29 -28.29 -2.80
N LEU A 259 12.56 -27.33 -3.31
CA LEU A 259 12.23 -27.24 -4.72
C LEU A 259 12.70 -25.88 -5.24
N GLN A 260 13.40 -25.89 -6.36
CA GLN A 260 13.78 -24.69 -7.09
C GLN A 260 13.14 -24.72 -8.47
N VAL A 261 12.49 -23.60 -8.84
CA VAL A 261 11.77 -23.46 -10.11
C VAL A 261 12.02 -22.08 -10.71
N GLU A 262 11.98 -21.99 -12.03
CA GLU A 262 12.00 -20.73 -12.75
C GLU A 262 10.69 -19.98 -12.51
N ALA A 263 10.77 -18.74 -12.01
CA ALA A 263 9.62 -18.01 -11.45
C ALA A 263 8.59 -17.66 -12.54
N GLU A 264 9.03 -17.14 -13.67
CA GLU A 264 8.14 -16.72 -14.75
C GLU A 264 7.36 -17.91 -15.34
N SER A 265 8.04 -19.01 -15.64
CA SER A 265 7.38 -20.22 -16.15
C SER A 265 6.36 -20.78 -15.18
N PHE A 266 6.70 -20.78 -13.87
CA PHE A 266 5.80 -21.27 -12.84
C PHE A 266 4.54 -20.42 -12.71
N PHE A 267 4.68 -19.09 -12.56
CA PHE A 267 3.53 -18.19 -12.44
C PHE A 267 2.66 -18.20 -13.69
N ASN A 268 3.27 -18.20 -14.88
CA ASN A 268 2.55 -18.26 -16.14
C ASN A 268 1.76 -19.59 -16.29
N ALA A 269 2.32 -20.72 -15.84
CA ALA A 269 1.61 -22.00 -15.84
C ALA A 269 0.44 -22.01 -14.83
N ILE A 270 0.64 -21.48 -13.62
CA ILE A 270 -0.44 -21.30 -12.64
C ILE A 270 -1.57 -20.44 -13.21
N ASP A 271 -1.25 -19.31 -13.85
CA ASP A 271 -2.24 -18.41 -14.44
C ASP A 271 -3.03 -19.10 -15.55
N ARG A 272 -2.34 -19.77 -16.48
CA ARG A 272 -3.00 -20.53 -17.57
C ARG A 272 -3.90 -21.64 -17.03
N VAL A 273 -3.38 -22.48 -16.13
CA VAL A 273 -4.12 -23.63 -15.59
C VAL A 273 -5.30 -23.17 -14.74
N SER A 274 -5.16 -22.11 -13.96
CA SER A 274 -6.23 -21.61 -13.11
C SER A 274 -7.38 -20.94 -13.86
N THR A 275 -7.21 -20.63 -15.16
CA THR A 275 -8.27 -20.05 -16.01
C THR A 275 -9.53 -20.94 -16.08
N VAL A 276 -9.39 -22.27 -15.98
CA VAL A 276 -10.54 -23.19 -15.98
C VAL A 276 -11.34 -23.16 -14.70
N ASN A 277 -10.79 -22.61 -13.61
CA ASN A 277 -11.42 -22.55 -12.29
C ASN A 277 -11.75 -21.10 -11.92
N GLN A 278 -13.00 -20.70 -12.15
CA GLN A 278 -13.52 -19.35 -11.84
C GLN A 278 -14.30 -19.30 -10.51
N ASP A 279 -14.12 -20.28 -9.65
CA ASP A 279 -14.75 -20.33 -8.33
C ASP A 279 -14.31 -19.14 -7.46
N LYS A 280 -15.10 -18.84 -6.43
CA LYS A 280 -14.73 -17.78 -5.47
C LYS A 280 -13.36 -18.01 -4.83
N THR A 281 -13.03 -19.28 -4.61
CA THR A 281 -11.75 -19.73 -4.05
C THR A 281 -11.10 -20.69 -5.04
N PRO A 282 -10.45 -20.16 -6.11
CA PRO A 282 -9.89 -20.99 -7.15
C PRO A 282 -8.72 -21.81 -6.59
N THR A 283 -8.78 -23.12 -6.79
CA THR A 283 -7.78 -24.05 -6.28
C THR A 283 -6.89 -24.57 -7.40
N VAL A 284 -5.63 -24.76 -7.08
CA VAL A 284 -4.67 -25.43 -7.92
C VAL A 284 -3.98 -26.51 -7.10
N LYS A 285 -3.83 -27.68 -7.68
CA LYS A 285 -3.08 -28.82 -7.13
C LYS A 285 -1.69 -28.83 -7.74
N LEU A 286 -0.68 -28.82 -6.90
CA LEU A 286 0.73 -28.97 -7.28
C LEU A 286 1.20 -30.35 -6.89
N GLN A 287 1.65 -31.12 -7.87
CA GLN A 287 2.28 -32.42 -7.67
C GLN A 287 3.76 -32.28 -7.98
N PHE A 288 4.58 -32.47 -6.96
CA PHE A 288 6.04 -32.37 -7.02
C PHE A 288 6.61 -33.76 -7.26
N GLU A 289 7.31 -33.92 -8.36
CA GLU A 289 7.95 -35.15 -8.75
C GLU A 289 9.41 -34.88 -9.11
N ASN A 290 10.18 -35.95 -9.40
CA ASN A 290 11.58 -35.78 -9.74
C ASN A 290 11.77 -34.87 -10.95
N ASN A 291 12.34 -33.69 -10.69
CA ASN A 291 12.65 -32.62 -11.66
C ASN A 291 11.44 -31.99 -12.37
N SER A 292 10.24 -32.14 -11.86
CA SER A 292 9.08 -31.45 -12.42
C SER A 292 8.01 -31.10 -11.38
N ILE A 293 7.16 -30.15 -11.75
CA ILE A 293 5.92 -29.80 -11.05
C ILE A 293 4.78 -29.98 -12.02
N LYS A 294 3.86 -30.90 -11.72
CA LYS A 294 2.58 -30.96 -12.41
C LYS A 294 1.57 -30.07 -11.73
N ILE A 295 1.03 -29.12 -12.47
CA ILE A 295 0.07 -28.12 -12.02
C ILE A 295 -1.29 -28.52 -12.56
N MET A 296 -2.30 -28.68 -11.72
CA MET A 296 -3.64 -29.14 -12.13
C MET A 296 -4.71 -28.27 -11.48
N ALA A 297 -5.73 -27.90 -12.24
CA ALA A 297 -6.94 -27.26 -11.75
C ALA A 297 -8.19 -27.99 -12.26
N THR A 298 -9.22 -28.01 -11.42
CA THR A 298 -10.53 -28.54 -11.79
C THR A 298 -11.59 -27.60 -11.22
N SER A 299 -12.56 -27.21 -12.05
CA SER A 299 -13.70 -26.39 -11.59
C SER A 299 -14.84 -27.26 -11.07
N THR A 300 -15.80 -26.64 -10.40
CA THR A 300 -17.06 -27.26 -9.99
C THR A 300 -17.85 -27.80 -11.19
N ASP A 301 -17.73 -27.18 -12.36
CA ASP A 301 -18.36 -27.62 -13.63
C ASP A 301 -17.54 -28.68 -14.35
N SER A 302 -16.57 -29.31 -13.69
CA SER A 302 -15.72 -30.38 -14.24
C SER A 302 -14.80 -29.96 -15.40
N ASN A 303 -14.58 -28.64 -15.63
CA ASN A 303 -13.51 -28.21 -16.53
C ASN A 303 -12.14 -28.53 -15.89
N LYS A 304 -11.20 -28.95 -16.71
CA LYS A 304 -9.87 -29.36 -16.26
C LYS A 304 -8.78 -28.70 -17.07
N GLY A 305 -7.69 -28.35 -16.40
CA GLY A 305 -6.45 -27.91 -17.04
C GLY A 305 -5.28 -28.51 -16.29
N ASP A 306 -4.26 -28.90 -17.02
CA ASP A 306 -2.99 -29.34 -16.45
C ASP A 306 -1.82 -28.87 -17.31
N GLU A 307 -0.70 -28.62 -16.64
CA GLU A 307 0.56 -28.23 -17.27
C GLU A 307 1.72 -28.73 -16.42
N GLU A 308 2.84 -29.08 -17.04
CA GLU A 308 4.05 -29.52 -16.38
C GLU A 308 5.16 -28.48 -16.56
N VAL A 309 5.83 -28.14 -15.48
CA VAL A 309 6.92 -27.18 -15.43
C VAL A 309 8.18 -27.87 -14.91
N ALA A 310 9.31 -27.68 -15.57
CA ALA A 310 10.59 -28.17 -15.10
C ALA A 310 11.00 -27.48 -13.78
N ALA A 311 11.48 -28.28 -12.84
CA ALA A 311 11.94 -27.80 -11.53
C ALA A 311 13.07 -28.69 -11.02
N SER A 312 13.88 -28.18 -10.11
CA SER A 312 14.87 -29.00 -9.38
C SER A 312 14.23 -29.48 -8.08
N TYR A 313 13.90 -30.78 -8.02
CA TYR A 313 13.31 -31.44 -6.86
C TYR A 313 13.80 -32.90 -6.78
N ALA A 314 14.36 -33.29 -5.65
CA ALA A 314 14.97 -34.61 -5.47
C ALA A 314 14.40 -35.37 -4.25
N ALA A 315 13.35 -34.86 -3.62
CA ALA A 315 12.71 -35.53 -2.50
C ALA A 315 11.55 -36.45 -2.97
N GLU A 316 10.88 -37.08 -2.02
CA GLU A 316 9.72 -37.94 -2.27
C GLU A 316 8.60 -37.16 -2.97
N ALA A 317 7.84 -37.85 -3.83
CA ALA A 317 6.66 -37.25 -4.48
C ALA A 317 5.67 -36.67 -3.45
N LEU A 318 5.23 -35.45 -3.67
CA LEU A 318 4.38 -34.73 -2.75
C LEU A 318 3.29 -34.00 -3.52
N GLU A 319 2.07 -34.01 -3.00
CA GLU A 319 0.94 -33.32 -3.58
C GLU A 319 0.37 -32.32 -2.58
N ILE A 320 0.20 -31.05 -3.00
CA ILE A 320 -0.34 -29.98 -2.17
C ILE A 320 -1.37 -29.16 -2.94
N LEU A 321 -2.45 -28.79 -2.26
CA LEU A 321 -3.51 -27.95 -2.81
C LEU A 321 -3.38 -26.52 -2.28
N PHE A 322 -3.41 -25.54 -3.19
CA PHE A 322 -3.34 -24.11 -2.84
C PHE A 322 -4.47 -23.30 -3.47
N ASN A 323 -4.72 -22.13 -2.92
CA ASN A 323 -5.44 -21.07 -3.60
C ASN A 323 -4.52 -20.47 -4.68
N SER A 324 -4.92 -20.56 -5.96
CA SER A 324 -4.09 -20.06 -7.06
C SER A 324 -3.82 -18.56 -7.01
N LYS A 325 -4.78 -17.76 -6.50
CA LYS A 325 -4.58 -16.31 -6.31
C LYS A 325 -3.45 -16.00 -5.35
N TYR A 326 -3.32 -16.79 -4.27
CA TYR A 326 -2.26 -16.58 -3.30
C TYR A 326 -0.87 -16.87 -3.85
N ILE A 327 -0.78 -17.84 -4.78
CA ILE A 327 0.47 -18.08 -5.51
C ILE A 327 0.74 -16.93 -6.48
N LEU A 328 -0.25 -16.50 -7.26
CA LEU A 328 -0.09 -15.45 -8.27
C LEU A 328 0.27 -14.09 -7.65
N ASP A 329 -0.23 -13.78 -6.45
CA ASP A 329 0.15 -12.55 -5.74
C ASP A 329 1.66 -12.48 -5.40
N LEU A 330 2.38 -13.62 -5.40
CA LEU A 330 3.83 -13.64 -5.23
C LEU A 330 4.58 -13.18 -6.49
N GLN A 331 3.96 -13.20 -7.66
CA GLN A 331 4.58 -12.76 -8.91
C GLN A 331 5.09 -11.33 -8.84
N ASP A 332 4.35 -10.45 -8.18
CA ASP A 332 4.69 -9.02 -8.04
C ASP A 332 5.84 -8.76 -7.04
N VAL A 333 6.22 -9.76 -6.26
CA VAL A 333 7.19 -9.59 -5.16
C VAL A 333 8.45 -10.46 -5.29
N ILE A 334 8.44 -11.48 -6.13
CA ILE A 334 9.62 -12.26 -6.51
C ILE A 334 10.34 -11.53 -7.64
N GLU A 335 11.58 -11.13 -7.42
CA GLU A 335 12.41 -10.35 -8.35
C GLU A 335 13.50 -11.21 -9.01
N GLY A 336 13.73 -12.43 -8.47
CA GLY A 336 14.68 -13.40 -8.99
C GLY A 336 14.13 -14.14 -10.21
N GLU A 337 15.03 -14.62 -11.07
CA GLU A 337 14.67 -15.53 -12.16
C GLU A 337 14.17 -16.90 -11.64
N THR A 338 14.63 -17.28 -10.45
CA THR A 338 14.22 -18.50 -9.77
C THR A 338 13.67 -18.22 -8.39
N MET A 339 12.80 -19.08 -7.91
CA MET A 339 12.33 -19.08 -6.53
C MET A 339 12.54 -20.45 -5.89
N ILE A 340 12.59 -20.47 -4.55
CA ILE A 340 12.75 -21.67 -3.75
C ILE A 340 11.50 -21.87 -2.92
N LEU A 341 10.93 -23.10 -2.98
CA LEU A 341 9.90 -23.56 -2.08
C LEU A 341 10.50 -24.56 -1.10
N GLU A 342 10.28 -24.30 0.19
CA GLU A 342 10.65 -25.26 1.25
C GLU A 342 9.36 -25.95 1.72
N LEU A 343 9.33 -27.26 1.59
CA LEU A 343 8.17 -28.11 1.78
C LEU A 343 8.44 -29.14 2.90
N LEU A 344 7.38 -29.63 3.54
CA LEU A 344 7.47 -30.75 4.50
C LEU A 344 6.50 -31.87 4.11
N ASN A 345 5.19 -31.59 4.11
CA ASN A 345 4.13 -32.52 3.77
C ASN A 345 2.92 -31.78 3.19
N GLN A 346 1.88 -32.52 2.80
CA GLN A 346 0.70 -31.97 2.13
C GLN A 346 -0.14 -30.95 2.95
N SER A 347 0.04 -30.87 4.27
CA SER A 347 -0.74 -30.03 5.18
C SER A 347 0.08 -28.95 5.91
N SER A 348 1.41 -29.03 5.81
CA SER A 348 2.30 -28.05 6.45
C SER A 348 2.45 -26.78 5.61
N PRO A 349 2.58 -25.62 6.26
CA PRO A 349 2.82 -24.36 5.55
C PRO A 349 4.10 -24.45 4.70
N VAL A 350 4.05 -23.86 3.52
CA VAL A 350 5.16 -23.80 2.58
C VAL A 350 5.85 -22.46 2.66
N ILE A 351 7.18 -22.45 2.76
CA ILE A 351 7.97 -21.23 2.69
C ILE A 351 8.36 -20.99 1.24
N VAL A 352 8.18 -19.77 0.77
CA VAL A 352 8.66 -19.29 -0.53
C VAL A 352 9.71 -18.23 -0.31
N LYS A 353 10.85 -18.39 -0.96
CA LYS A 353 12.01 -17.49 -0.88
C LYS A 353 12.43 -17.04 -2.28
N ASP A 354 12.86 -15.80 -2.34
CA ASP A 354 13.55 -15.22 -3.49
C ASP A 354 15.05 -15.27 -3.23
N PRO A 355 15.88 -16.06 -3.98
CA PRO A 355 17.32 -16.09 -3.80
C PRO A 355 17.98 -14.71 -3.98
N LYS A 356 17.34 -13.78 -4.71
CA LYS A 356 17.82 -12.43 -4.92
C LYS A 356 17.52 -11.49 -3.73
N ASP A 357 16.56 -11.86 -2.87
CA ASP A 357 16.13 -11.07 -1.71
C ASP A 357 16.08 -11.91 -0.43
N ALA A 358 17.22 -12.09 0.21
CA ALA A 358 17.33 -12.84 1.46
C ALA A 358 16.62 -12.19 2.67
N THR A 359 16.15 -10.95 2.53
CA THR A 359 15.48 -10.22 3.62
C THR A 359 13.97 -10.43 3.61
N SER A 360 13.41 -11.04 2.58
CA SER A 360 11.99 -11.34 2.44
C SER A 360 11.70 -12.83 2.53
N LEU A 361 10.56 -13.17 3.11
CA LEU A 361 10.07 -14.53 3.26
C LEU A 361 8.54 -14.53 3.14
N TYR A 362 8.04 -15.53 2.42
CA TYR A 362 6.60 -15.69 2.22
C TYR A 362 6.15 -17.07 2.68
N ILE A 363 4.93 -17.16 3.20
CA ILE A 363 4.33 -18.43 3.62
C ILE A 363 3.00 -18.59 2.91
N LEU A 364 2.77 -19.78 2.39
CA LEU A 364 1.50 -20.21 1.83
C LEU A 364 0.94 -21.37 2.66
N MET A 365 -0.30 -21.23 3.11
CA MET A 365 -1.01 -22.32 3.79
C MET A 365 -1.66 -23.23 2.75
N PRO A 366 -1.43 -24.56 2.82
CA PRO A 366 -2.18 -25.52 2.03
C PRO A 366 -3.67 -25.46 2.33
N MET A 367 -4.48 -25.68 1.31
CA MET A 367 -5.92 -25.88 1.48
C MET A 367 -6.21 -27.31 1.96
N ARG A 368 -7.14 -27.44 2.88
CA ARG A 368 -7.64 -28.75 3.28
C ARG A 368 -8.74 -29.19 2.33
N ILE A 369 -8.69 -30.43 1.91
CA ILE A 369 -9.73 -31.10 1.08
C ILE A 369 -10.91 -31.41 2.00
#